data_e02c550824b4d22b6a78c66b5288db6f
#
_entry.id   e02c550824b4d22b6a78c66b5288db6f
#
_cell.length_a   1.000
_cell.length_b   1.000
_cell.length_c   1.000
_cell.angle_alpha   90.00
_cell.angle_beta   90.00
_cell.angle_gamma   90.00
#
_symmetry.space_group_name_H-M   'P 1'
#
loop_
_entity.id
_entity.type
_entity.pdbx_description
1 polymer ?
#
loop_
_entity_poly.entity_id
_entity_poly.type
_entity_poly.pdbx_seq_one_letter_code
_entity_poly.pdbx_strand_id
1 'polypeptide(L)'
;MDQPTPLKVVVLGGGTAGGMTAASLAKLLPDRVSVDLIESEDIGIIGVGEATLPHIRGFVESLGIREAAFMKATHATYKLGIDFRDFGRIGESYIHPFGSFGEALAGVGFHHYWLELQRRGEAAPLGEYSLCVAAARANRFQPPSRDMSLSSTYGYAYQFDATLFGPFMREFGQSVGVTRHEGLVTNVERDGDTGDVAALVLKDGRRIEGDLFVDCSGFRSLLLGQELGEEWEDWSHWLPCDRAAAMPCTHATEDIRPYTTATAMPAGWRWQIPLQHRMGNGYVFSSAFVDEDAACGAIRNAAEGEPLADPRVLRFRPGR
;
A
#
# COMPACT_ATOMS: atom_id res chain seq x y z
N MET A 1 7.05 20.48 -38.21
CA MET A 1 7.56 19.15 -37.73
C MET A 1 6.35 18.42 -37.20
N ASP A 2 5.98 17.32 -37.85
CA ASP A 2 4.88 16.51 -37.37
C ASP A 2 5.25 16.01 -35.96
N GLN A 3 4.38 16.25 -34.98
CA GLN A 3 4.54 15.66 -33.67
C GLN A 3 4.37 14.16 -33.82
N PRO A 4 5.24 13.34 -33.20
CA PRO A 4 5.07 11.90 -33.22
C PRO A 4 3.72 11.51 -32.61
N THR A 5 3.03 10.57 -33.23
CA THR A 5 1.78 10.02 -32.67
C THR A 5 2.02 9.51 -31.25
N PRO A 6 1.21 9.92 -30.26
CA PRO A 6 1.36 9.43 -28.89
C PRO A 6 1.28 7.91 -28.84
N LEU A 7 2.15 7.29 -28.03
CA LEU A 7 2.12 5.85 -27.75
C LEU A 7 0.81 5.50 -27.01
N LYS A 8 0.08 4.52 -27.53
CA LYS A 8 -1.17 4.08 -26.94
C LYS A 8 -0.90 3.04 -25.84
N VAL A 9 -1.10 3.42 -24.58
CA VAL A 9 -0.90 2.57 -23.41
C VAL A 9 -2.23 2.08 -22.88
N VAL A 10 -2.39 0.77 -22.75
CA VAL A 10 -3.56 0.13 -22.16
C VAL A 10 -3.20 -0.42 -20.78
N VAL A 11 -3.87 0.08 -19.74
CA VAL A 11 -3.71 -0.38 -18.37
C VAL A 11 -4.89 -1.29 -18.02
N LEU A 12 -4.62 -2.55 -17.68
CA LEU A 12 -5.63 -3.52 -17.29
C LEU A 12 -5.73 -3.63 -15.78
N GLY A 13 -6.87 -3.22 -15.22
CA GLY A 13 -7.16 -3.29 -13.80
C GLY A 13 -7.30 -1.90 -13.16
N GLY A 14 -8.49 -1.60 -12.60
CA GLY A 14 -8.85 -0.32 -11.97
C GLY A 14 -8.60 -0.25 -10.46
N GLY A 15 -7.81 -1.18 -9.91
CA GLY A 15 -7.40 -1.14 -8.51
C GLY A 15 -6.35 -0.06 -8.23
N THR A 16 -5.76 -0.09 -7.03
CA THR A 16 -4.74 0.88 -6.60
C THR A 16 -3.60 1.02 -7.61
N ALA A 17 -3.01 -0.09 -8.05
CA ALA A 17 -1.87 -0.08 -8.98
C ALA A 17 -2.24 0.51 -10.34
N GLY A 18 -3.34 0.04 -10.94
CA GLY A 18 -3.75 0.51 -12.27
C GLY A 18 -4.20 1.97 -12.28
N GLY A 19 -4.96 2.40 -11.28
CA GLY A 19 -5.35 3.79 -11.12
C GLY A 19 -4.15 4.73 -10.97
N MET A 20 -3.17 4.36 -10.16
CA MET A 20 -1.91 5.10 -10.01
C MET A 20 -1.13 5.16 -11.32
N THR A 21 -0.98 4.03 -12.01
CA THR A 21 -0.24 3.93 -13.28
C THR A 21 -0.89 4.78 -14.36
N ALA A 22 -2.19 4.60 -14.60
CA ALA A 22 -2.92 5.33 -15.64
C ALA A 22 -2.88 6.85 -15.40
N ALA A 23 -3.18 7.29 -14.18
CA ALA A 23 -3.16 8.69 -13.80
C ALA A 23 -1.76 9.32 -13.96
N SER A 24 -0.71 8.60 -13.57
CA SER A 24 0.68 9.09 -13.69
C SER A 24 1.10 9.26 -15.14
N LEU A 25 0.86 8.26 -15.97
CA LEU A 25 1.20 8.30 -17.38
C LEU A 25 0.50 9.47 -18.08
N ALA A 26 -0.81 9.60 -17.91
CA ALA A 26 -1.59 10.67 -18.52
C ALA A 26 -1.17 12.06 -18.01
N LYS A 27 -0.90 12.21 -16.70
CA LYS A 27 -0.54 13.50 -16.11
C LYS A 27 0.88 13.94 -16.42
N LEU A 28 1.85 13.01 -16.39
CA LEU A 28 3.27 13.35 -16.49
C LEU A 28 3.80 13.30 -17.94
N LEU A 29 3.09 12.61 -18.83
CA LEU A 29 3.48 12.43 -20.23
C LEU A 29 2.35 12.79 -21.24
N PRO A 30 1.63 13.93 -21.06
CA PRO A 30 0.38 14.21 -21.76
C PRO A 30 0.52 14.24 -23.30
N ASP A 31 1.69 14.63 -23.81
CA ASP A 31 1.96 14.75 -25.25
C ASP A 31 2.66 13.51 -25.83
N ARG A 32 2.98 12.55 -24.98
CA ARG A 32 3.76 11.36 -25.35
C ARG A 32 2.96 10.07 -25.34
N VAL A 33 1.92 10.00 -24.54
CA VAL A 33 1.09 8.80 -24.38
C VAL A 33 -0.40 9.16 -24.42
N SER A 34 -1.21 8.26 -24.98
CA SER A 34 -2.65 8.20 -24.74
C SER A 34 -2.91 6.99 -23.86
N VAL A 35 -3.74 7.12 -22.82
CA VAL A 35 -3.93 6.09 -21.81
C VAL A 35 -5.38 5.60 -21.78
N ASP A 36 -5.55 4.33 -22.04
CA ASP A 36 -6.80 3.60 -21.85
C ASP A 36 -6.72 2.77 -20.56
N LEU A 37 -7.69 2.91 -19.65
CA LEU A 37 -7.82 2.11 -18.43
C LEU A 37 -9.01 1.18 -18.56
N ILE A 38 -8.79 -0.13 -18.50
CA ILE A 38 -9.83 -1.15 -18.51
C ILE A 38 -10.04 -1.67 -17.10
N GLU A 39 -11.26 -1.60 -16.61
CA GLU A 39 -11.64 -2.14 -15.30
C GLU A 39 -13.06 -2.69 -15.33
N SER A 40 -13.40 -3.53 -14.37
CA SER A 40 -14.77 -4.01 -14.19
C SER A 40 -15.24 -3.87 -12.76
N GLU A 41 -16.38 -3.24 -12.56
CA GLU A 41 -17.04 -3.11 -11.26
C GLU A 41 -17.44 -4.47 -10.68
N ASP A 42 -17.63 -5.49 -11.54
CA ASP A 42 -17.95 -6.86 -11.15
C ASP A 42 -16.80 -7.53 -10.36
N ILE A 43 -15.55 -7.09 -10.56
CA ILE A 43 -14.39 -7.68 -9.88
C ILE A 43 -14.20 -7.12 -8.47
N GLY A 44 -14.60 -5.88 -8.26
CA GLY A 44 -14.42 -5.16 -7.00
C GLY A 44 -12.95 -4.85 -6.67
N ILE A 45 -12.76 -4.08 -5.59
CA ILE A 45 -11.42 -3.74 -5.07
C ILE A 45 -11.17 -4.59 -3.82
N ILE A 46 -10.00 -5.25 -3.77
CA ILE A 46 -9.52 -5.89 -2.55
C ILE A 46 -8.99 -4.78 -1.66
N GLY A 47 -9.81 -4.28 -0.74
CA GLY A 47 -9.46 -3.18 0.14
C GLY A 47 -9.60 -3.56 1.60
N VAL A 48 -8.52 -3.39 2.35
CA VAL A 48 -8.49 -3.66 3.81
C VAL A 48 -8.12 -2.43 4.64
N GLY A 49 -7.74 -1.35 4.02
CA GLY A 49 -7.01 -0.22 4.57
C GLY A 49 -5.53 -0.37 4.25
N GLU A 50 -4.98 0.63 3.60
CA GLU A 50 -3.59 0.64 3.16
C GLU A 50 -2.75 1.50 4.08
N ALA A 51 -1.53 1.03 4.36
CA ALA A 51 -0.52 1.78 5.08
C ALA A 51 0.72 1.93 4.19
N THR A 52 1.09 3.17 3.90
CA THR A 52 2.12 3.49 2.91
C THR A 52 3.48 3.86 3.54
N LEU A 53 4.43 4.17 2.69
CA LEU A 53 5.75 4.70 3.01
C LEU A 53 5.86 6.16 2.54
N PRO A 54 6.83 6.95 3.03
CA PRO A 54 6.94 8.39 2.72
C PRO A 54 7.01 8.74 1.22
N HIS A 55 7.41 7.82 0.36
CA HIS A 55 7.45 8.02 -1.10
C HIS A 55 6.08 8.37 -1.71
N ILE A 56 4.98 7.93 -1.09
CA ILE A 56 3.62 8.25 -1.55
C ILE A 56 3.36 9.76 -1.60
N ARG A 57 3.99 10.54 -0.72
CA ARG A 57 3.85 12.00 -0.72
C ARG A 57 4.41 12.61 -1.99
N GLY A 58 5.62 12.20 -2.39
CA GLY A 58 6.22 12.65 -3.65
C GLY A 58 5.36 12.25 -4.85
N PHE A 59 4.73 11.08 -4.82
CA PHE A 59 3.79 10.65 -5.85
C PHE A 59 2.57 11.56 -5.91
N VAL A 60 1.88 11.79 -4.81
CA VAL A 60 0.70 12.67 -4.73
C VAL A 60 1.04 14.11 -5.17
N GLU A 61 2.19 14.64 -4.72
CA GLU A 61 2.68 15.97 -5.08
C GLU A 61 3.03 16.08 -6.58
N SER A 62 3.68 15.06 -7.16
CA SER A 62 4.06 15.05 -8.59
C SER A 62 2.84 15.11 -9.51
N LEU A 63 1.72 14.56 -9.08
CA LEU A 63 0.45 14.63 -9.79
C LEU A 63 -0.29 15.97 -9.60
N GLY A 64 0.19 16.83 -8.69
CA GLY A 64 -0.47 18.09 -8.35
C GLY A 64 -1.74 17.89 -7.50
N ILE A 65 -1.89 16.74 -6.86
CA ILE A 65 -3.02 16.43 -5.98
C ILE A 65 -2.80 17.13 -4.62
N ARG A 66 -3.78 17.93 -4.19
CA ARG A 66 -3.72 18.59 -2.88
C ARG A 66 -3.90 17.58 -1.76
N GLU A 67 -2.97 17.53 -0.80
CA GLU A 67 -2.98 16.60 0.33
C GLU A 67 -4.33 16.55 1.06
N ALA A 68 -4.90 17.72 1.39
CA ALA A 68 -6.18 17.79 2.09
C ALA A 68 -7.34 17.18 1.28
N ALA A 69 -7.33 17.33 -0.05
CA ALA A 69 -8.35 16.73 -0.93
C ALA A 69 -8.20 15.20 -0.96
N PHE A 70 -6.97 14.72 -1.10
CA PHE A 70 -6.64 13.29 -1.02
C PHE A 70 -7.08 12.68 0.31
N MET A 71 -6.65 13.27 1.44
CA MET A 71 -6.97 12.75 2.77
C MET A 71 -8.47 12.72 3.05
N LYS A 72 -9.20 13.75 2.61
CA LYS A 72 -10.66 13.81 2.74
C LYS A 72 -11.35 12.71 1.92
N ALA A 73 -10.93 12.54 0.67
CA ALA A 73 -11.56 11.59 -0.26
C ALA A 73 -11.32 10.13 0.14
N THR A 74 -10.17 9.84 0.76
CA THR A 74 -9.73 8.47 1.08
C THR A 74 -9.82 8.13 2.57
N HIS A 75 -10.40 9.04 3.38
CA HIS A 75 -10.42 8.95 4.84
C HIS A 75 -9.03 8.69 5.45
N ALA A 76 -8.01 9.30 4.85
CA ALA A 76 -6.63 9.06 5.22
C ALA A 76 -6.27 9.69 6.57
N THR A 77 -5.31 9.05 7.24
CA THR A 77 -4.66 9.56 8.44
C THR A 77 -3.15 9.66 8.22
N TYR A 78 -2.45 10.40 9.07
CA TYR A 78 -1.00 10.51 9.01
C TYR A 78 -0.33 9.28 9.59
N LYS A 79 0.83 8.93 9.01
CA LYS A 79 1.66 7.80 9.47
C LYS A 79 3.09 8.25 9.69
N LEU A 80 3.56 8.16 10.94
CA LEU A 80 4.92 8.48 11.35
C LEU A 80 5.86 7.25 11.37
N GLY A 81 5.29 6.05 11.34
CA GLY A 81 6.07 4.83 11.41
C GLY A 81 5.20 3.59 11.60
N ILE A 82 5.84 2.52 12.06
CA ILE A 82 5.21 1.24 12.35
C ILE A 82 5.62 0.82 13.76
N ASP A 83 4.65 0.55 14.62
CA ASP A 83 4.85 -0.01 15.96
C ASP A 83 4.86 -1.55 15.86
N PHE A 84 6.04 -2.14 15.95
CA PHE A 84 6.24 -3.58 15.96
C PHE A 84 6.15 -4.11 17.39
N ARG A 85 5.28 -5.10 17.61
CA ARG A 85 5.02 -5.72 18.91
C ARG A 85 5.29 -7.21 18.88
N ASP A 86 5.93 -7.73 19.90
CA ASP A 86 6.16 -9.15 20.13
C ASP A 86 7.07 -9.88 19.10
N PHE A 87 7.72 -9.14 18.18
CA PHE A 87 8.59 -9.76 17.17
C PHE A 87 9.94 -10.25 17.74
N GLY A 88 10.45 -9.60 18.77
CA GLY A 88 11.65 -10.04 19.47
C GLY A 88 11.29 -11.00 20.60
N ARG A 89 10.55 -10.49 21.59
CA ARG A 89 10.02 -11.23 22.73
C ARG A 89 8.62 -10.75 23.02
N ILE A 90 7.78 -11.63 23.57
CA ILE A 90 6.43 -11.27 24.03
C ILE A 90 6.52 -10.16 25.07
N GLY A 91 5.77 -9.09 24.87
CA GLY A 91 5.76 -7.88 25.71
C GLY A 91 6.74 -6.78 25.27
N GLU A 92 7.59 -7.03 24.28
CA GLU A 92 8.47 -5.99 23.70
C GLU A 92 7.80 -5.26 22.54
N SER A 93 8.08 -3.98 22.44
CA SER A 93 7.68 -3.17 21.28
C SER A 93 8.71 -2.12 20.92
N TYR A 94 8.75 -1.78 19.63
CA TYR A 94 9.53 -0.65 19.13
C TYR A 94 8.83 -0.01 17.94
N ILE A 95 9.01 1.31 17.79
CA ILE A 95 8.53 2.02 16.61
C ILE A 95 9.68 2.11 15.60
N HIS A 96 9.46 1.63 14.38
CA HIS A 96 10.28 1.94 13.21
C HIS A 96 9.79 3.27 12.63
N PRO A 97 10.48 4.39 12.90
CA PRO A 97 10.01 5.71 12.51
C PRO A 97 10.35 6.03 11.05
N PHE A 98 9.61 6.96 10.48
CA PHE A 98 10.01 7.64 9.25
C PHE A 98 10.90 8.85 9.56
N GLY A 99 11.90 8.65 10.38
CA GLY A 99 12.81 9.68 10.86
C GLY A 99 14.12 9.10 11.37
N SER A 100 15.06 9.98 11.72
CA SER A 100 16.36 9.60 12.25
C SER A 100 16.33 9.38 13.78
N PHE A 101 17.35 8.68 14.26
CA PHE A 101 17.71 8.58 15.66
C PHE A 101 19.01 9.38 15.87
N GLY A 102 18.89 10.51 16.57
CA GLY A 102 20.05 11.40 16.79
C GLY A 102 20.73 11.83 15.50
N GLU A 103 21.94 12.37 15.63
CA GLU A 103 22.78 12.82 14.52
C GLU A 103 24.18 12.23 14.61
N ALA A 104 24.85 12.13 13.46
CA ALA A 104 26.26 11.74 13.42
C ALA A 104 27.14 12.83 14.07
N LEU A 105 28.06 12.44 14.91
CA LEU A 105 29.07 13.33 15.54
C LEU A 105 30.47 12.99 15.01
N ALA A 106 31.21 13.98 14.56
CA ALA A 106 32.54 13.81 14.01
C ALA A 106 32.66 12.70 12.93
N GLY A 107 31.63 12.56 12.08
CA GLY A 107 31.60 11.54 11.03
C GLY A 107 31.23 10.12 11.50
N VAL A 108 30.97 9.93 12.78
CA VAL A 108 30.55 8.64 13.36
C VAL A 108 29.04 8.63 13.56
N GLY A 109 28.38 7.59 13.09
CA GLY A 109 26.92 7.46 13.21
C GLY A 109 26.45 7.38 14.66
N PHE A 110 25.33 8.02 14.96
CA PHE A 110 24.75 8.11 16.31
C PHE A 110 24.64 6.75 17.02
N HIS A 111 24.28 5.69 16.31
CA HIS A 111 24.09 4.35 16.89
C HIS A 111 25.35 3.80 17.56
N HIS A 112 26.57 4.17 17.12
CA HIS A 112 27.82 3.77 17.78
C HIS A 112 27.97 4.40 19.15
N TYR A 113 27.62 5.69 19.29
CA TYR A 113 27.63 6.38 20.58
C TYR A 113 26.56 5.81 21.51
N TRP A 114 25.35 5.56 21.00
CA TRP A 114 24.29 4.98 21.79
C TRP A 114 24.64 3.58 22.29
N LEU A 115 25.24 2.72 21.46
CA LEU A 115 25.67 1.37 21.86
C LEU A 115 26.75 1.44 22.97
N GLU A 116 27.70 2.39 22.90
CA GLU A 116 28.71 2.57 23.94
C GLU A 116 28.09 3.05 25.25
N LEU A 117 27.17 4.01 25.20
CA LEU A 117 26.42 4.46 26.37
C LEU A 117 25.57 3.33 26.97
N GLN A 118 24.97 2.50 26.11
CA GLN A 118 24.18 1.33 26.56
C GLN A 118 25.05 0.34 27.34
N ARG A 119 26.29 0.07 26.88
CA ARG A 119 27.24 -0.79 27.60
C ARG A 119 27.60 -0.25 28.97
N ARG A 120 27.57 1.07 29.15
CA ARG A 120 27.84 1.74 30.42
C ARG A 120 26.59 1.86 31.30
N GLY A 121 25.42 1.51 30.82
CA GLY A 121 24.16 1.70 31.52
C GLY A 121 23.69 3.16 31.59
N GLU A 122 24.21 4.02 30.70
CA GLU A 122 23.97 5.47 30.68
C GLU A 122 23.01 5.90 29.56
N ALA A 123 22.63 4.99 28.61
CA ALA A 123 21.78 5.30 27.51
C ALA A 123 20.31 5.25 27.91
N ALA A 124 19.54 6.25 27.48
CA ALA A 124 18.07 6.13 27.42
C ALA A 124 17.65 5.14 26.32
N PRO A 125 16.40 4.64 26.35
CA PRO A 125 15.86 3.83 25.26
C PRO A 125 16.03 4.53 23.90
N LEU A 126 16.40 3.78 22.86
CA LEU A 126 16.74 4.35 21.54
C LEU A 126 15.64 5.26 20.98
N GLY A 127 14.37 4.91 21.23
CA GLY A 127 13.21 5.70 20.78
C GLY A 127 13.14 7.13 21.31
N GLU A 128 13.81 7.43 22.43
CA GLU A 128 13.85 8.79 23.01
C GLU A 128 14.77 9.74 22.25
N TYR A 129 15.63 9.19 21.39
CA TYR A 129 16.49 9.97 20.51
C TYR A 129 15.87 10.24 19.13
N SER A 130 14.57 10.00 18.97
CA SER A 130 13.83 10.26 17.73
C SER A 130 12.59 11.11 18.00
N LEU A 131 12.55 12.32 17.44
CA LEU A 131 11.36 13.17 17.51
C LEU A 131 10.14 12.48 16.91
N CYS A 132 10.32 11.73 15.84
CA CYS A 132 9.27 10.97 15.19
C CYS A 132 8.65 9.91 16.12
N VAL A 133 9.48 9.16 16.86
CA VAL A 133 9.01 8.18 17.85
C VAL A 133 8.32 8.86 19.02
N ALA A 134 8.88 9.96 19.53
CA ALA A 134 8.29 10.72 20.65
C ALA A 134 6.92 11.28 20.26
N ALA A 135 6.78 11.85 19.06
CA ALA A 135 5.53 12.36 18.53
C ALA A 135 4.49 11.23 18.36
N ALA A 136 4.90 10.10 17.78
CA ALA A 136 4.03 8.94 17.59
C ALA A 136 3.48 8.42 18.93
N ARG A 137 4.35 8.23 19.95
CA ARG A 137 3.96 7.76 21.27
C ARG A 137 3.06 8.75 22.01
N ALA A 138 3.26 10.05 21.80
CA ALA A 138 2.43 11.11 22.37
C ALA A 138 1.12 11.31 21.59
N ASN A 139 0.85 10.52 20.56
CA ASN A 139 -0.30 10.69 19.65
C ASN A 139 -0.38 12.10 19.04
N ARG A 140 0.78 12.63 18.61
CA ARG A 140 0.92 13.96 18.03
C ARG A 140 1.47 13.88 16.62
N PHE A 141 1.00 14.78 15.78
CA PHE A 141 1.50 14.97 14.43
C PHE A 141 1.60 16.47 14.12
N GLN A 142 2.69 16.82 13.45
CA GLN A 142 2.89 18.10 12.79
C GLN A 142 3.64 17.84 11.48
N PRO A 143 3.28 18.50 10.36
CA PRO A 143 4.09 18.41 9.16
C PRO A 143 5.54 18.80 9.43
N PRO A 144 6.54 18.07 8.90
CA PRO A 144 7.95 18.42 9.08
C PRO A 144 8.25 19.79 8.48
N SER A 145 9.12 20.54 9.14
CA SER A 145 9.60 21.84 8.63
C SER A 145 10.63 21.64 7.52
N ARG A 146 10.87 22.71 6.75
CA ARG A 146 11.92 22.75 5.71
C ARG A 146 13.22 23.40 6.21
N ASP A 147 13.21 23.88 7.43
CA ASP A 147 14.39 24.47 8.09
C ASP A 147 15.30 23.41 8.69
N MET A 148 16.48 23.84 9.15
CA MET A 148 17.46 22.98 9.84
C MET A 148 17.12 22.78 11.32
N SER A 149 15.86 22.45 11.62
CA SER A 149 15.38 22.21 12.99
C SER A 149 15.12 20.73 13.24
N LEU A 150 14.86 20.36 14.50
CA LEU A 150 14.46 18.99 14.85
C LEU A 150 13.21 18.53 14.07
N SER A 151 12.31 19.45 13.73
CA SER A 151 11.11 19.11 12.94
C SER A 151 11.41 18.79 11.47
N SER A 152 12.64 18.96 10.98
CA SER A 152 13.08 18.50 9.65
C SER A 152 13.68 17.09 9.64
N THR A 153 13.85 16.45 10.82
CA THR A 153 14.52 15.14 10.95
C THR A 153 13.61 13.94 10.68
N TYR A 154 12.36 14.16 10.29
CA TYR A 154 11.42 13.08 9.99
C TYR A 154 10.56 13.37 8.74
N GLY A 155 10.10 12.30 8.12
CA GLY A 155 9.06 12.30 7.11
C GLY A 155 7.75 11.74 7.66
N TYR A 156 6.76 11.62 6.81
CA TYR A 156 5.52 10.93 7.10
C TYR A 156 4.93 10.31 5.84
N ALA A 157 4.01 9.40 6.04
CA ALA A 157 3.21 8.79 5.00
C ALA A 157 1.72 8.89 5.36
N TYR A 158 0.88 8.14 4.66
CA TYR A 158 -0.55 8.06 4.92
C TYR A 158 -0.98 6.62 5.20
N GLN A 159 -2.09 6.52 5.91
CA GLN A 159 -2.93 5.35 6.00
C GLN A 159 -4.26 5.73 5.38
N PHE A 160 -4.79 4.96 4.43
CA PHE A 160 -6.01 5.32 3.71
C PHE A 160 -6.88 4.11 3.37
N ASP A 161 -8.13 4.35 3.07
CA ASP A 161 -9.05 3.32 2.62
C ASP A 161 -8.83 3.02 1.13
N ALA A 162 -8.35 1.81 0.80
CA ALA A 162 -8.10 1.39 -0.57
C ALA A 162 -9.39 1.37 -1.40
N THR A 163 -10.54 1.09 -0.78
CA THR A 163 -11.82 1.07 -1.49
C THR A 163 -12.27 2.46 -1.94
N LEU A 164 -11.78 3.52 -1.27
CA LEU A 164 -12.01 4.91 -1.65
C LEU A 164 -10.89 5.45 -2.54
N PHE A 165 -9.68 4.94 -2.40
CA PHE A 165 -8.54 5.39 -3.18
C PHE A 165 -8.65 5.02 -4.67
N GLY A 166 -9.13 3.82 -5.00
CA GLY A 166 -9.36 3.41 -6.39
C GLY A 166 -10.28 4.37 -7.15
N PRO A 167 -11.51 4.62 -6.67
CA PRO A 167 -12.41 5.63 -7.26
C PRO A 167 -11.80 7.02 -7.34
N PHE A 168 -11.11 7.48 -6.30
CA PHE A 168 -10.43 8.77 -6.30
C PHE A 168 -9.38 8.88 -7.42
N MET A 169 -8.53 7.87 -7.59
CA MET A 169 -7.52 7.86 -8.65
C MET A 169 -8.14 7.72 -10.04
N ARG A 170 -9.25 7.01 -10.18
CA ARG A 170 -10.02 6.91 -11.41
C ARG A 170 -10.57 8.28 -11.85
N GLU A 171 -11.26 8.98 -10.95
CA GLU A 171 -11.79 10.33 -11.23
C GLU A 171 -10.66 11.31 -11.58
N PHE A 172 -9.58 11.28 -10.81
CA PHE A 172 -8.41 12.09 -11.10
C PHE A 172 -7.82 11.74 -12.48
N GLY A 173 -7.62 10.46 -12.77
CA GLY A 173 -7.09 9.98 -14.06
C GLY A 173 -7.94 10.47 -15.24
N GLN A 174 -9.26 10.35 -15.17
CA GLN A 174 -10.17 10.86 -16.19
C GLN A 174 -10.05 12.40 -16.35
N SER A 175 -9.87 13.13 -15.26
CA SER A 175 -9.71 14.59 -15.30
C SER A 175 -8.41 15.04 -15.98
N VAL A 176 -7.42 14.17 -16.10
CA VAL A 176 -6.12 14.44 -16.73
C VAL A 176 -5.91 13.70 -18.07
N GLY A 177 -6.99 13.10 -18.63
CA GLY A 177 -6.99 12.55 -19.98
C GLY A 177 -6.99 11.03 -20.09
N VAL A 178 -7.16 10.29 -19.01
CA VAL A 178 -7.35 8.82 -19.08
C VAL A 178 -8.73 8.50 -19.67
N THR A 179 -8.77 7.67 -20.70
CA THR A 179 -10.00 7.09 -21.24
C THR A 179 -10.35 5.81 -20.47
N ARG A 180 -11.47 5.82 -19.75
CA ARG A 180 -11.93 4.66 -18.99
C ARG A 180 -12.84 3.76 -19.82
N HIS A 181 -12.57 2.46 -19.79
CA HIS A 181 -13.40 1.42 -20.37
C HIS A 181 -13.92 0.51 -19.25
N GLU A 182 -15.21 0.64 -18.94
CA GLU A 182 -15.89 -0.33 -18.07
C GLU A 182 -16.16 -1.60 -18.86
N GLY A 183 -15.73 -2.75 -18.33
CA GLY A 183 -16.02 -4.05 -18.89
C GLY A 183 -15.01 -5.13 -18.49
N LEU A 184 -15.48 -6.36 -18.52
CA LEU A 184 -14.67 -7.55 -18.24
C LEU A 184 -13.92 -7.98 -19.49
N VAL A 185 -12.60 -8.13 -19.43
CA VAL A 185 -11.80 -8.73 -20.50
C VAL A 185 -12.10 -10.23 -20.55
N THR A 186 -12.48 -10.72 -21.74
CA THR A 186 -12.82 -12.12 -22.00
C THR A 186 -11.85 -12.79 -22.95
N ASN A 187 -11.09 -12.02 -23.72
CA ASN A 187 -10.09 -12.54 -24.65
C ASN A 187 -8.92 -11.56 -24.79
N VAL A 188 -7.75 -12.07 -25.03
CA VAL A 188 -6.54 -11.32 -25.37
C VAL A 188 -6.13 -11.73 -26.77
N GLU A 189 -5.98 -10.76 -27.66
CA GLU A 189 -5.49 -11.00 -29.02
C GLU A 189 -3.99 -10.73 -29.07
N ARG A 190 -3.27 -11.64 -29.70
CA ARG A 190 -1.83 -11.54 -29.91
C ARG A 190 -1.52 -11.31 -31.38
N ASP A 191 -0.47 -10.57 -31.65
CA ASP A 191 0.11 -10.46 -32.98
C ASP A 191 0.65 -11.82 -33.43
N GLY A 192 0.27 -12.23 -34.63
CA GLY A 192 0.60 -13.58 -35.14
C GLY A 192 2.08 -13.75 -35.51
N ASP A 193 2.79 -12.66 -35.76
CA ASP A 193 4.21 -12.69 -36.17
C ASP A 193 5.15 -12.52 -34.99
N THR A 194 4.82 -11.58 -34.06
CA THR A 194 5.66 -11.25 -32.89
C THR A 194 5.27 -12.01 -31.64
N GLY A 195 3.99 -12.38 -31.51
CA GLY A 195 3.43 -12.97 -30.30
C GLY A 195 3.11 -11.96 -29.19
N ASP A 196 3.31 -10.67 -29.44
CA ASP A 196 2.97 -9.61 -28.48
C ASP A 196 1.45 -9.45 -28.32
N VAL A 197 1.01 -8.87 -27.19
CA VAL A 197 -0.40 -8.50 -27.00
C VAL A 197 -0.73 -7.35 -27.96
N ALA A 198 -1.76 -7.54 -28.79
CA ALA A 198 -2.22 -6.56 -29.77
C ALA A 198 -3.53 -5.85 -29.34
N ALA A 199 -4.44 -6.58 -28.70
CA ALA A 199 -5.69 -6.03 -28.22
C ALA A 199 -6.30 -6.81 -27.07
N LEU A 200 -7.16 -6.14 -26.30
CA LEU A 200 -8.02 -6.75 -25.28
C LEU A 200 -9.46 -6.68 -25.74
N VAL A 201 -10.17 -7.82 -25.69
CA VAL A 201 -11.57 -7.91 -26.07
C VAL A 201 -12.44 -7.99 -24.83
N LEU A 202 -13.38 -7.07 -24.73
CA LEU A 202 -14.32 -6.99 -23.63
C LEU A 202 -15.54 -7.92 -23.87
N LYS A 203 -16.24 -8.26 -22.81
CA LYS A 203 -17.44 -9.12 -22.84
C LYS A 203 -18.54 -8.61 -23.77
N ASP A 204 -18.62 -7.29 -23.97
CA ASP A 204 -19.58 -6.65 -24.87
C ASP A 204 -19.12 -6.55 -26.34
N GLY A 205 -17.97 -7.11 -26.67
CA GLY A 205 -17.39 -7.16 -28.00
C GLY A 205 -16.49 -5.95 -28.35
N ARG A 206 -16.36 -4.94 -27.48
CA ARG A 206 -15.39 -3.87 -27.71
C ARG A 206 -13.98 -4.42 -27.70
N ARG A 207 -13.19 -3.95 -28.67
CA ARG A 207 -11.80 -4.31 -28.87
C ARG A 207 -10.91 -3.09 -28.60
N ILE A 208 -10.01 -3.19 -27.63
CA ILE A 208 -9.13 -2.12 -27.20
C ILE A 208 -7.70 -2.47 -27.61
N GLU A 209 -7.22 -1.79 -28.64
CA GLU A 209 -5.86 -1.93 -29.18
C GLU A 209 -4.88 -1.06 -28.36
N GLY A 210 -3.60 -1.42 -28.36
CA GLY A 210 -2.54 -0.63 -27.73
C GLY A 210 -1.17 -1.00 -28.26
N ASP A 211 -0.22 -0.09 -28.06
CA ASP A 211 1.20 -0.31 -28.37
C ASP A 211 1.95 -0.87 -27.17
N LEU A 212 1.43 -0.64 -25.94
CA LEU A 212 1.95 -1.13 -24.66
C LEU A 212 0.81 -1.51 -23.74
N PHE A 213 0.93 -2.67 -23.13
CA PHE A 213 -0.05 -3.16 -22.14
C PHE A 213 0.59 -3.26 -20.76
N VAL A 214 -0.08 -2.73 -19.74
CA VAL A 214 0.35 -2.80 -18.34
C VAL A 214 -0.62 -3.67 -17.57
N ASP A 215 -0.14 -4.84 -17.10
CA ASP A 215 -0.96 -5.78 -16.35
C ASP A 215 -1.05 -5.38 -14.88
N CYS A 216 -2.16 -4.77 -14.50
CA CYS A 216 -2.54 -4.44 -13.13
C CYS A 216 -3.73 -5.31 -12.65
N SER A 217 -3.91 -6.51 -13.22
CA SER A 217 -4.99 -7.43 -12.89
C SER A 217 -4.83 -8.14 -11.52
N GLY A 218 -3.81 -7.77 -10.75
CA GLY A 218 -3.52 -8.26 -9.41
C GLY A 218 -3.13 -9.74 -9.40
N PHE A 219 -3.66 -10.50 -8.44
CA PHE A 219 -3.34 -11.93 -8.31
C PHE A 219 -3.70 -12.79 -9.53
N ARG A 220 -4.49 -12.26 -10.45
CA ARG A 220 -4.84 -12.97 -11.69
C ARG A 220 -3.68 -13.04 -12.67
N SER A 221 -2.83 -12.00 -12.72
CA SER A 221 -1.75 -11.88 -13.72
C SER A 221 -2.24 -12.26 -15.11
N LEU A 222 -3.29 -11.58 -15.59
CA LEU A 222 -4.07 -12.01 -16.72
C LEU A 222 -3.27 -11.95 -18.02
N LEU A 223 -2.43 -10.92 -18.20
CA LEU A 223 -1.61 -10.79 -19.39
C LEU A 223 -0.28 -11.53 -19.22
N LEU A 224 0.47 -11.21 -18.15
CA LEU A 224 1.82 -11.71 -17.98
C LEU A 224 1.84 -13.22 -17.68
N GLY A 225 1.06 -13.67 -16.71
CA GLY A 225 1.06 -15.06 -16.28
C GLY A 225 0.17 -15.95 -17.14
N GLN A 226 -1.11 -15.54 -17.38
CA GLN A 226 -2.05 -16.43 -18.06
C GLN A 226 -1.89 -16.42 -19.58
N GLU A 227 -1.75 -15.25 -20.20
CA GLU A 227 -1.72 -15.12 -21.64
C GLU A 227 -0.31 -15.33 -22.22
N LEU A 228 0.70 -14.67 -21.64
CA LEU A 228 2.07 -14.74 -22.11
C LEU A 228 2.83 -15.95 -21.56
N GLY A 229 2.29 -16.59 -20.52
CA GLY A 229 2.84 -17.85 -19.96
C GLY A 229 4.10 -17.64 -19.13
N GLU A 230 4.30 -16.44 -18.56
CA GLU A 230 5.40 -16.21 -17.61
C GLU A 230 5.22 -17.10 -16.38
N GLU A 231 6.22 -17.89 -16.07
CA GLU A 231 6.18 -18.83 -14.96
C GLU A 231 6.22 -18.12 -13.61
N TRP A 232 5.41 -18.61 -12.67
CA TRP A 232 5.40 -18.10 -11.30
C TRP A 232 6.56 -18.68 -10.51
N GLU A 233 7.47 -17.82 -10.03
CA GLU A 233 8.55 -18.20 -9.12
C GLU A 233 8.02 -18.28 -7.68
N ASP A 234 7.91 -19.50 -7.14
CA ASP A 234 7.36 -19.74 -5.80
C ASP A 234 8.38 -19.43 -4.70
N TRP A 235 8.01 -18.51 -3.79
CA TRP A 235 8.80 -18.10 -2.63
C TRP A 235 8.24 -18.60 -1.30
N SER A 236 7.30 -19.53 -1.29
CA SER A 236 6.67 -20.05 -0.08
C SER A 236 7.66 -20.62 0.95
N HIS A 237 8.81 -21.11 0.49
CA HIS A 237 9.89 -21.62 1.35
C HIS A 237 10.63 -20.49 2.12
N TRP A 238 10.57 -19.23 1.66
CA TRP A 238 11.08 -18.07 2.39
C TRP A 238 9.97 -17.26 3.07
N LEU A 239 8.79 -17.22 2.45
CA LEU A 239 7.64 -16.43 2.87
C LEU A 239 6.44 -17.36 3.10
N PRO A 240 6.36 -18.05 4.25
CA PRO A 240 5.39 -19.13 4.45
C PRO A 240 3.94 -18.67 4.62
N CYS A 241 3.69 -17.38 4.81
CA CYS A 241 2.32 -16.86 4.93
C CYS A 241 1.64 -16.82 3.55
N ASP A 242 0.48 -17.45 3.44
CA ASP A 242 -0.27 -17.62 2.20
C ASP A 242 -1.75 -17.23 2.32
N ARG A 243 -2.14 -16.70 3.49
CA ARG A 243 -3.50 -16.29 3.81
C ARG A 243 -3.51 -14.96 4.57
N ALA A 244 -4.62 -14.23 4.44
CA ALA A 244 -4.92 -13.10 5.30
C ALA A 244 -6.41 -13.09 5.66
N ALA A 245 -6.72 -13.02 6.96
CA ALA A 245 -8.07 -12.73 7.44
C ALA A 245 -8.17 -11.24 7.72
N ALA A 246 -9.05 -10.52 7.03
CA ALA A 246 -9.25 -9.07 7.19
C ALA A 246 -10.62 -8.79 7.81
N MET A 247 -10.66 -7.90 8.79
CA MET A 247 -11.88 -7.53 9.52
C MET A 247 -11.84 -6.05 9.92
N PRO A 248 -12.67 -5.18 9.34
CA PRO A 248 -12.78 -3.81 9.81
C PRO A 248 -13.49 -3.76 11.17
N CYS A 249 -13.06 -2.84 12.03
CA CYS A 249 -13.74 -2.59 13.31
C CYS A 249 -13.82 -1.08 13.60
N THR A 250 -14.62 -0.71 14.59
CA THR A 250 -14.65 0.67 15.11
C THR A 250 -13.33 1.02 15.79
N HIS A 251 -13.08 2.30 16.02
CA HIS A 251 -12.01 2.70 16.93
C HIS A 251 -12.39 2.34 18.37
N ALA A 252 -11.45 1.85 19.15
CA ALA A 252 -11.64 1.61 20.58
C ALA A 252 -11.64 2.90 21.40
N THR A 253 -11.00 3.94 20.90
CA THR A 253 -10.91 5.28 21.51
C THR A 253 -11.08 6.35 20.44
N GLU A 254 -11.34 7.59 20.83
CA GLU A 254 -11.40 8.74 19.92
C GLU A 254 -10.03 9.14 19.35
N ASP A 255 -8.96 8.68 19.98
CA ASP A 255 -7.59 8.97 19.57
C ASP A 255 -7.15 8.12 18.37
N ILE A 256 -6.88 8.79 17.25
CA ILE A 256 -6.36 8.15 16.04
C ILE A 256 -4.83 8.17 16.09
N ARG A 257 -4.23 6.99 16.24
CA ARG A 257 -2.76 6.83 16.32
C ARG A 257 -2.09 7.17 14.99
N PRO A 258 -1.04 8.02 14.95
CA PRO A 258 -0.34 8.36 13.71
C PRO A 258 0.70 7.29 13.33
N TYR A 259 0.39 6.02 13.45
CA TYR A 259 1.22 4.88 13.06
C TYR A 259 0.39 3.61 12.86
N THR A 260 0.90 2.72 12.04
CA THR A 260 0.38 1.35 11.91
C THR A 260 0.94 0.50 13.04
N THR A 261 0.17 -0.43 13.59
CA THR A 261 0.69 -1.45 14.50
C THR A 261 0.81 -2.79 13.77
N ALA A 262 1.94 -3.46 13.93
CA ALA A 262 2.18 -4.83 13.51
C ALA A 262 2.49 -5.67 14.75
N THR A 263 1.68 -6.69 15.04
CA THR A 263 1.87 -7.56 16.21
C THR A 263 2.16 -8.98 15.74
N ALA A 264 3.24 -9.59 16.22
CA ALA A 264 3.52 -10.99 15.94
C ALA A 264 2.42 -11.88 16.52
N MET A 265 2.08 -12.93 15.78
CA MET A 265 1.07 -13.93 16.13
C MET A 265 1.69 -15.32 15.95
N PRO A 266 1.14 -16.39 16.58
CA PRO A 266 1.73 -17.73 16.52
C PRO A 266 2.00 -18.29 15.11
N ALA A 267 1.19 -17.89 14.11
CA ALA A 267 1.32 -18.39 12.74
C ALA A 267 1.53 -17.25 11.71
N GLY A 268 1.97 -16.07 12.15
CA GLY A 268 2.15 -14.91 11.28
C GLY A 268 2.15 -13.59 12.04
N TRP A 269 1.38 -12.60 11.59
CA TRP A 269 1.32 -11.28 12.21
C TRP A 269 0.02 -10.53 11.92
N ARG A 270 -0.41 -9.70 12.85
CA ARG A 270 -1.61 -8.87 12.74
C ARG A 270 -1.23 -7.42 12.43
N TRP A 271 -1.96 -6.80 11.50
CA TRP A 271 -1.89 -5.35 11.30
C TRP A 271 -3.10 -4.62 11.89
N GLN A 272 -2.88 -3.37 12.31
CA GLN A 272 -3.91 -2.41 12.66
C GLN A 272 -3.58 -1.09 11.99
N ILE A 273 -4.51 -0.60 11.16
CA ILE A 273 -4.36 0.60 10.33
C ILE A 273 -5.49 1.56 10.69
N PRO A 274 -5.21 2.62 11.48
CA PRO A 274 -6.22 3.59 11.88
C PRO A 274 -6.56 4.53 10.72
N LEU A 275 -7.82 4.52 10.28
CA LEU A 275 -8.39 5.44 9.30
C LEU A 275 -9.29 6.46 10.01
N GLN A 276 -9.77 7.51 9.32
CA GLN A 276 -10.64 8.51 9.96
C GLN A 276 -11.94 7.91 10.50
N HIS A 277 -12.51 6.91 9.84
CA HIS A 277 -13.85 6.37 10.12
C HIS A 277 -13.86 4.96 10.73
N ARG A 278 -12.74 4.25 10.69
CA ARG A 278 -12.62 2.86 11.17
C ARG A 278 -11.17 2.44 11.40
N MET A 279 -10.98 1.34 12.07
CA MET A 279 -9.72 0.62 12.15
C MET A 279 -9.69 -0.48 11.08
N GLY A 280 -8.71 -0.44 10.16
CA GLY A 280 -8.36 -1.58 9.32
C GLY A 280 -7.61 -2.62 10.16
N ASN A 281 -8.07 -3.85 10.17
CA ASN A 281 -7.50 -4.90 10.99
C ASN A 281 -7.38 -6.19 10.18
N GLY A 282 -6.27 -6.92 10.35
CA GLY A 282 -6.09 -8.18 9.65
C GLY A 282 -4.95 -9.02 10.20
N TYR A 283 -5.03 -10.32 9.93
CA TYR A 283 -4.06 -11.33 10.33
C TYR A 283 -3.53 -12.05 9.08
N VAL A 284 -2.26 -11.80 8.75
CA VAL A 284 -1.51 -12.57 7.76
C VAL A 284 -0.98 -13.82 8.43
N PHE A 285 -1.27 -14.99 7.86
CA PHE A 285 -0.89 -16.27 8.48
C PHE A 285 -0.52 -17.34 7.44
N SER A 286 0.17 -18.35 7.93
CA SER A 286 0.48 -19.55 7.16
C SER A 286 -0.57 -20.63 7.43
N SER A 287 -1.22 -21.10 6.37
CA SER A 287 -2.20 -22.19 6.43
C SER A 287 -1.60 -23.54 6.86
N ALA A 288 -0.27 -23.65 6.87
CA ALA A 288 0.42 -24.83 7.38
C ALA A 288 0.38 -24.94 8.91
N PHE A 289 0.13 -23.83 9.62
CA PHE A 289 0.18 -23.77 11.09
C PHE A 289 -1.17 -23.44 11.74
N VAL A 290 -2.09 -22.81 11.02
CA VAL A 290 -3.42 -22.44 11.53
C VAL A 290 -4.45 -22.52 10.42
N ASP A 291 -5.64 -23.03 10.70
CA ASP A 291 -6.75 -23.02 9.75
C ASP A 291 -7.46 -21.66 9.70
N GLU A 292 -8.31 -21.49 8.69
CA GLU A 292 -8.99 -20.23 8.43
C GLU A 292 -9.98 -19.87 9.55
N ASP A 293 -10.68 -20.83 10.14
CA ASP A 293 -11.64 -20.60 11.21
C ASP A 293 -10.95 -20.15 12.50
N ALA A 294 -9.85 -20.81 12.86
CA ALA A 294 -9.04 -20.42 14.01
C ALA A 294 -8.39 -19.04 13.81
N ALA A 295 -7.91 -18.73 12.59
CA ALA A 295 -7.37 -17.40 12.28
C ALA A 295 -8.46 -16.32 12.34
N CYS A 296 -9.67 -16.59 11.84
CA CYS A 296 -10.83 -15.69 11.96
C CYS A 296 -11.25 -15.50 13.43
N GLY A 297 -11.21 -16.55 14.23
CA GLY A 297 -11.42 -16.46 15.68
C GLY A 297 -10.37 -15.62 16.38
N ALA A 298 -9.10 -15.81 16.03
CA ALA A 298 -7.99 -15.05 16.60
C ALA A 298 -8.09 -13.54 16.31
N ILE A 299 -8.43 -13.13 15.08
CA ILE A 299 -8.58 -11.71 14.75
C ILE A 299 -9.78 -11.07 15.46
N ARG A 300 -10.91 -11.79 15.62
CA ARG A 300 -12.06 -11.31 16.40
C ARG A 300 -11.67 -11.07 17.86
N ASN A 301 -10.99 -12.02 18.48
CA ASN A 301 -10.57 -11.93 19.89
C ASN A 301 -9.52 -10.83 20.12
N ALA A 302 -8.70 -10.52 19.10
CA ALA A 302 -7.66 -9.50 19.17
C ALA A 302 -8.15 -8.10 18.79
N ALA A 303 -9.37 -7.95 18.28
CA ALA A 303 -9.94 -6.64 17.94
C ALA A 303 -10.13 -5.79 19.19
N GLU A 304 -9.70 -4.53 19.12
CA GLU A 304 -9.86 -3.56 20.21
C GLU A 304 -11.22 -2.84 20.14
N GLY A 305 -11.87 -2.79 18.97
CA GLY A 305 -13.18 -2.19 18.75
C GLY A 305 -14.21 -3.19 18.26
N GLU A 306 -15.45 -2.75 18.08
CA GLU A 306 -16.55 -3.58 17.61
C GLU A 306 -16.36 -3.95 16.13
N PRO A 307 -16.51 -5.22 15.73
CA PRO A 307 -16.46 -5.63 14.34
C PRO A 307 -17.54 -4.93 13.51
N LEU A 308 -17.17 -4.39 12.35
CA LEU A 308 -18.08 -3.78 11.37
C LEU A 308 -18.53 -4.77 10.29
N ALA A 309 -17.82 -5.89 10.15
CA ALA A 309 -18.15 -6.99 9.25
C ALA A 309 -17.49 -8.29 9.75
N ASP A 310 -17.95 -9.42 9.24
CA ASP A 310 -17.28 -10.70 9.46
C ASP A 310 -15.89 -10.72 8.81
N PRO A 311 -14.92 -11.48 9.37
CA PRO A 311 -13.62 -11.66 8.77
C PRO A 311 -13.74 -12.26 7.37
N ARG A 312 -13.04 -11.64 6.41
CA ARG A 312 -12.89 -12.15 5.05
C ARG A 312 -11.50 -12.73 4.85
N VAL A 313 -11.42 -13.99 4.41
CA VAL A 313 -10.13 -14.62 4.10
C VAL A 313 -9.74 -14.36 2.66
N LEU A 314 -8.52 -13.89 2.48
CA LEU A 314 -7.83 -13.74 1.21
C LEU A 314 -6.77 -14.83 1.10
N ARG A 315 -6.67 -15.46 -0.06
CA ARG A 315 -5.68 -16.51 -0.37
C ARG A 315 -4.74 -16.00 -1.43
N PHE A 316 -3.46 -16.17 -1.23
CA PHE A 316 -2.43 -15.73 -2.17
C PHE A 316 -1.24 -16.69 -2.18
N ARG A 317 -0.41 -16.59 -3.21
CA ARG A 317 0.85 -17.33 -3.32
C ARG A 317 2.00 -16.34 -3.22
N PRO A 318 2.90 -16.48 -2.23
CA PRO A 318 4.12 -15.67 -2.17
C PRO A 318 5.04 -16.01 -3.34
N GLY A 319 5.47 -14.99 -4.08
CA GLY A 319 6.33 -15.18 -5.23
C GLY A 319 6.24 -14.02 -6.22
N ARG A 320 6.74 -14.24 -7.40
CA ARG A 320 6.70 -13.26 -8.49
C ARG A 320 6.50 -13.94 -9.85
#